data_5ec4d62a13edba1e5774a3efa9988931
#
_entry.id   5ec4d62a13edba1e5774a3efa9988931
#
_cell.length_a   1.000
_cell.length_b   1.000
_cell.length_c   1.000
_cell.angle_alpha   90.00
_cell.angle_beta   90.00
_cell.angle_gamma   90.00
#
_symmetry.space_group_name_H-M   'P 1'
#
loop_
_entity.id
_entity.type
_entity.pdbx_description
1 polymer ?
#
loop_
_entity_poly.entity_id
_entity_poly.type
_entity_poly.pdbx_seq_one_letter_code
_entity_poly.pdbx_strand_id
1 'polypeptide(L)'
;MKYDFGTVSERDMDLMFLNAFSFDKGFLQVFIDKTDIPKAEYSITEVSLSKTDKDGESDITVVIEGSGKKYGLLIEDKINALAMPDQQKRYTIRGEKAVKKHEYDEYRDFIVCSRNYYEINEEAKKYTYFVSYEECAEYFAGSDIPFAETWIQQIQQAITKSKRHSETEVDEASNSFYNKYKDYQEIHYPQLDLRTDRAGNGWWAHYATRYKNVYLYHKIPQGYVDLTFPNAASKMDGLSNMARTLNEAIGSALKLHGLNKIIALPTGKAGALRIEVPRFEMTSIRFDEASKDDIERCFYALTVFADYANMLASAVDVTK
;
A
#
# COMPACT_ATOMS: atom_id res chain seq x y z
N MET A 1 12.08 -1.71 -30.07
CA MET A 1 10.76 -1.00 -30.00
C MET A 1 10.61 -0.39 -28.60
N LYS A 2 9.96 0.78 -28.44
CA LYS A 2 9.69 1.33 -27.11
C LYS A 2 8.28 0.90 -26.67
N TYR A 3 8.19 0.31 -25.48
CA TYR A 3 6.93 -0.09 -24.87
C TYR A 3 6.55 0.95 -23.82
N ASP A 4 5.26 1.28 -23.72
CA ASP A 4 4.71 2.13 -22.69
C ASP A 4 3.78 1.29 -21.81
N PHE A 5 4.22 1.00 -20.59
CA PHE A 5 3.46 0.22 -19.60
C PHE A 5 2.60 1.12 -18.69
N GLY A 6 2.56 2.45 -18.97
CA GLY A 6 1.98 3.40 -18.02
C GLY A 6 2.72 3.35 -16.68
N THR A 7 2.05 2.95 -15.62
CA THR A 7 2.66 2.81 -14.28
C THR A 7 2.82 1.34 -13.93
N VAL A 8 4.05 0.84 -13.90
CA VAL A 8 4.35 -0.54 -13.47
C VAL A 8 4.03 -0.71 -11.99
N SER A 9 3.26 -1.75 -11.65
CA SER A 9 2.92 -2.16 -10.28
C SER A 9 3.68 -3.43 -9.87
N GLU A 10 3.69 -3.77 -8.57
CA GLU A 10 4.22 -5.05 -8.07
C GLU A 10 3.49 -6.22 -8.74
N ARG A 11 2.17 -6.12 -8.92
CA ARG A 11 1.40 -7.15 -9.62
C ARG A 11 1.83 -7.36 -11.09
N ASP A 12 2.24 -6.31 -11.78
CA ASP A 12 2.76 -6.43 -13.15
C ASP A 12 4.11 -7.16 -13.17
N MET A 13 4.94 -6.92 -12.14
CA MET A 13 6.22 -7.61 -11.98
C MET A 13 6.01 -9.09 -11.62
N ASP A 14 5.09 -9.41 -10.70
CA ASP A 14 4.71 -10.79 -10.37
C ASP A 14 4.32 -11.58 -11.60
N LEU A 15 3.45 -11.01 -12.45
CA LEU A 15 3.01 -11.64 -13.69
C LEU A 15 4.16 -11.82 -14.69
N MET A 16 5.06 -10.84 -14.77
CA MET A 16 6.26 -10.94 -15.60
C MET A 16 7.17 -12.09 -15.12
N PHE A 17 7.43 -12.18 -13.81
CA PHE A 17 8.27 -13.25 -13.23
C PHE A 17 7.61 -14.62 -13.37
N LEU A 18 6.29 -14.74 -13.16
CA LEU A 18 5.57 -15.99 -13.44
C LEU A 18 5.78 -16.45 -14.88
N ASN A 19 5.67 -15.53 -15.84
CA ASN A 19 5.91 -15.83 -17.24
C ASN A 19 7.39 -16.20 -17.49
N ALA A 20 8.33 -15.49 -16.87
CA ALA A 20 9.75 -15.78 -17.00
C ALA A 20 10.08 -17.21 -16.52
N PHE A 21 9.63 -17.61 -15.35
CA PHE A 21 9.79 -18.98 -14.85
C PHE A 21 9.10 -20.02 -15.72
N SER A 22 7.99 -19.66 -16.37
CA SER A 22 7.21 -20.60 -17.20
C SER A 22 7.81 -20.80 -18.59
N PHE A 23 8.40 -19.76 -19.17
CA PHE A 23 8.86 -19.77 -20.56
C PHE A 23 10.37 -19.83 -20.71
N ASP A 24 11.13 -19.48 -19.69
CA ASP A 24 12.58 -19.49 -19.71
C ASP A 24 13.16 -20.33 -18.56
N LYS A 25 13.48 -21.59 -18.88
CA LYS A 25 14.08 -22.51 -17.89
C LYS A 25 15.39 -22.02 -17.32
N GLY A 26 16.17 -21.23 -18.06
CA GLY A 26 17.42 -20.66 -17.64
C GLY A 26 17.25 -19.56 -16.59
N PHE A 27 16.10 -18.88 -16.55
CA PHE A 27 15.84 -17.84 -15.57
C PHE A 27 15.90 -18.35 -14.12
N LEU A 28 15.52 -19.59 -13.88
CA LEU A 28 15.64 -20.22 -12.57
C LEU A 28 17.06 -20.14 -12.01
N GLN A 29 18.09 -20.21 -12.88
CA GLN A 29 19.49 -20.23 -12.45
C GLN A 29 19.88 -18.92 -11.73
N VAL A 30 19.27 -17.79 -12.08
CA VAL A 30 19.48 -16.49 -11.39
C VAL A 30 19.19 -16.61 -9.88
N PHE A 31 18.20 -17.43 -9.53
CA PHE A 31 17.80 -17.67 -8.14
C PHE A 31 18.65 -18.76 -7.48
N ILE A 32 18.86 -19.89 -8.17
CA ILE A 32 19.63 -21.02 -7.63
C ILE A 32 21.06 -20.60 -7.30
N ASP A 33 21.70 -19.79 -8.12
CA ASP A 33 23.08 -19.33 -7.91
C ASP A 33 23.27 -18.48 -6.65
N LYS A 34 22.17 -17.96 -6.08
CA LYS A 34 22.18 -17.21 -4.81
C LYS A 34 22.09 -18.11 -3.58
N THR A 35 21.73 -19.38 -3.76
CA THR A 35 21.37 -20.28 -2.66
C THR A 35 22.45 -21.33 -2.38
N ASP A 36 22.25 -22.04 -1.28
CA ASP A 36 22.98 -23.25 -0.91
C ASP A 36 22.39 -24.53 -1.55
N ILE A 37 21.41 -24.40 -2.44
CA ILE A 37 20.85 -25.53 -3.19
C ILE A 37 21.97 -26.15 -4.06
N PRO A 38 22.18 -27.47 -4.01
CA PRO A 38 23.23 -28.12 -4.78
C PRO A 38 23.17 -27.79 -6.26
N LYS A 39 24.32 -27.58 -6.91
CA LYS A 39 24.37 -27.36 -8.36
C LYS A 39 23.98 -28.64 -9.09
N ALA A 40 22.81 -28.65 -9.66
CA ALA A 40 22.25 -29.76 -10.44
C ALA A 40 21.22 -29.21 -11.44
N GLU A 41 20.75 -30.09 -12.32
CA GLU A 41 19.62 -29.76 -13.17
C GLU A 41 18.30 -29.84 -12.35
N TYR A 42 17.50 -28.78 -12.39
CA TYR A 42 16.20 -28.70 -11.74
C TYR A 42 15.09 -28.44 -12.75
N SER A 43 13.96 -29.12 -12.56
CA SER A 43 12.74 -28.84 -13.28
C SER A 43 11.77 -28.04 -12.41
N ILE A 44 11.13 -27.01 -12.98
CA ILE A 44 10.05 -26.31 -12.32
C ILE A 44 8.79 -27.17 -12.44
N THR A 45 8.20 -27.52 -11.31
CA THR A 45 6.98 -28.34 -11.23
C THR A 45 5.72 -27.52 -10.95
N GLU A 46 5.87 -26.33 -10.31
CA GLU A 46 4.78 -25.41 -10.03
C GLU A 46 5.30 -23.98 -10.02
N VAL A 47 4.55 -23.04 -10.58
CA VAL A 47 4.68 -21.60 -10.35
C VAL A 47 3.30 -21.06 -10.00
N SER A 48 3.17 -20.42 -8.86
CA SER A 48 1.90 -19.86 -8.40
C SER A 48 2.08 -18.43 -7.87
N LEU A 49 1.07 -17.58 -8.13
CA LEU A 49 0.98 -16.22 -7.63
C LEU A 49 0.01 -16.16 -6.45
N SER A 50 0.28 -15.22 -5.55
CA SER A 50 -0.67 -14.84 -4.48
C SER A 50 -1.19 -16.05 -3.69
N LYS A 51 -0.27 -16.99 -3.36
CA LYS A 51 -0.65 -18.15 -2.54
C LYS A 51 -0.91 -17.67 -1.11
N THR A 52 -2.19 -17.53 -0.80
CA THR A 52 -2.67 -16.98 0.48
C THR A 52 -3.05 -18.10 1.44
N ASP A 53 -2.62 -18.00 2.68
CA ASP A 53 -3.11 -18.79 3.80
C ASP A 53 -3.42 -17.90 5.03
N LYS A 54 -3.77 -18.52 6.17
CA LYS A 54 -4.06 -17.78 7.41
C LYS A 54 -2.87 -17.00 7.97
N ASP A 55 -1.67 -17.25 7.50
CA ASP A 55 -0.41 -16.61 7.94
C ASP A 55 0.08 -15.54 6.96
N GLY A 56 -0.67 -15.29 5.89
CA GLY A 56 -0.41 -14.25 4.90
C GLY A 56 -0.34 -14.75 3.46
N GLU A 57 0.27 -13.95 2.59
CA GLU A 57 0.38 -14.19 1.16
C GLU A 57 1.86 -14.22 0.75
N SER A 58 2.22 -15.10 -0.22
CA SER A 58 3.48 -15.00 -0.98
C SER A 58 3.17 -14.45 -2.35
N ASP A 59 3.92 -13.46 -2.81
CA ASP A 59 3.69 -12.89 -4.14
C ASP A 59 3.90 -13.97 -5.21
N ILE A 60 5.03 -14.69 -5.12
CA ILE A 60 5.33 -15.79 -6.04
C ILE A 60 5.83 -17.01 -5.25
N THR A 61 5.35 -18.19 -5.61
CA THR A 61 5.91 -19.46 -5.13
C THR A 61 6.33 -20.30 -6.34
N VAL A 62 7.60 -20.72 -6.37
CA VAL A 62 8.13 -21.62 -7.40
C VAL A 62 8.53 -22.92 -6.74
N VAL A 63 8.04 -24.05 -7.23
CA VAL A 63 8.42 -25.38 -6.75
C VAL A 63 9.31 -26.02 -7.81
N ILE A 64 10.50 -26.45 -7.39
CA ILE A 64 11.47 -27.11 -8.25
C ILE A 64 11.80 -28.49 -7.73
N GLU A 65 12.14 -29.40 -8.64
CA GLU A 65 12.52 -30.78 -8.32
C GLU A 65 13.80 -31.15 -9.05
N GLY A 66 14.76 -31.75 -8.34
CA GLY A 66 16.02 -32.23 -8.86
C GLY A 66 16.87 -32.85 -7.76
N SER A 67 17.85 -33.71 -8.14
CA SER A 67 18.72 -34.41 -7.19
C SER A 67 18.00 -35.20 -6.09
N GLY A 68 16.76 -35.68 -6.40
CA GLY A 68 15.94 -36.45 -5.46
C GLY A 68 15.28 -35.63 -4.37
N LYS A 69 15.26 -34.30 -4.49
CA LYS A 69 14.62 -33.37 -3.56
C LYS A 69 13.72 -32.37 -4.27
N LYS A 70 12.73 -31.89 -3.53
CA LYS A 70 11.82 -30.84 -3.92
C LYS A 70 12.06 -29.59 -3.08
N TYR A 71 12.23 -28.44 -3.73
CA TYR A 71 12.46 -27.16 -3.06
C TYR A 71 11.34 -26.17 -3.37
N GLY A 72 10.89 -25.44 -2.36
CA GLY A 72 10.00 -24.29 -2.50
C GLY A 72 10.80 -22.97 -2.49
N LEU A 73 10.72 -22.18 -3.55
CA LEU A 73 11.26 -20.83 -3.58
C LEU A 73 10.10 -19.87 -3.29
N LEU A 74 10.14 -19.21 -2.14
CA LEU A 74 9.12 -18.26 -1.69
C LEU A 74 9.62 -16.85 -1.95
N ILE A 75 9.02 -16.15 -2.89
CA ILE A 75 9.53 -14.89 -3.43
C ILE A 75 8.57 -13.76 -3.06
N GLU A 76 9.10 -12.73 -2.43
CA GLU A 76 8.48 -11.43 -2.24
C GLU A 76 9.00 -10.47 -3.30
N ASP A 77 8.12 -9.78 -3.99
CA ASP A 77 8.43 -8.75 -4.98
C ASP A 77 8.17 -7.35 -4.44
N LYS A 78 9.12 -6.44 -4.58
CA LYS A 78 8.99 -5.06 -4.08
C LYS A 78 9.55 -4.03 -5.04
N ILE A 79 8.67 -3.09 -5.45
CA ILE A 79 9.10 -1.92 -6.22
C ILE A 79 9.41 -0.77 -5.26
N ASN A 80 8.39 -0.31 -4.54
CA ASN A 80 8.47 0.90 -3.74
C ASN A 80 7.54 0.91 -2.52
N ALA A 81 6.73 -0.12 -2.31
CA ALA A 81 5.93 -0.26 -1.11
C ALA A 81 6.83 -0.44 0.12
N LEU A 82 6.46 0.16 1.25
CA LEU A 82 7.17 -0.09 2.50
C LEU A 82 7.04 -1.57 2.86
N ALA A 83 8.17 -2.21 3.14
CA ALA A 83 8.13 -3.57 3.67
C ALA A 83 7.44 -3.58 5.02
N MET A 84 6.45 -4.48 5.16
CA MET A 84 5.70 -4.60 6.40
C MET A 84 6.57 -5.20 7.52
N PRO A 85 6.47 -4.71 8.76
CA PRO A 85 7.17 -5.33 9.88
C PRO A 85 6.88 -6.83 9.96
N ASP A 86 7.92 -7.63 10.26
CA ASP A 86 7.84 -9.09 10.36
C ASP A 86 7.37 -9.83 9.09
N GLN A 87 7.42 -9.19 7.92
CA GLN A 87 6.98 -9.83 6.67
C GLN A 87 7.81 -11.07 6.35
N GLN A 88 9.15 -11.00 6.41
CA GLN A 88 10.04 -12.14 6.22
C GLN A 88 9.73 -13.30 7.19
N LYS A 89 9.42 -12.99 8.45
CA LYS A 89 9.04 -14.00 9.44
C LYS A 89 7.78 -14.79 9.04
N ARG A 90 6.82 -14.14 8.37
CA ARG A 90 5.64 -14.84 7.82
C ARG A 90 6.05 -15.82 6.71
N TYR A 91 7.05 -15.46 5.89
CA TYR A 91 7.62 -16.37 4.88
C TYR A 91 8.25 -17.59 5.52
N THR A 92 9.04 -17.41 6.58
CA THR A 92 9.59 -18.52 7.38
C THR A 92 8.50 -19.46 7.89
N ILE A 93 7.47 -18.91 8.55
CA ILE A 93 6.36 -19.70 9.09
C ILE A 93 5.67 -20.52 7.99
N ARG A 94 5.41 -19.92 6.84
CA ARG A 94 4.78 -20.61 5.70
C ARG A 94 5.67 -21.69 5.12
N GLY A 95 6.94 -21.42 4.92
CA GLY A 95 7.92 -22.38 4.44
C GLY A 95 8.01 -23.61 5.34
N GLU A 96 8.15 -23.42 6.66
CA GLU A 96 8.16 -24.50 7.64
C GLU A 96 6.86 -25.33 7.64
N LYS A 97 5.70 -24.67 7.48
CA LYS A 97 4.42 -25.38 7.40
C LYS A 97 4.29 -26.21 6.14
N ALA A 98 4.73 -25.70 5.01
CA ALA A 98 4.66 -26.44 3.75
C ALA A 98 5.62 -27.64 3.76
N VAL A 99 6.81 -27.53 4.37
CA VAL A 99 7.71 -28.66 4.62
C VAL A 99 7.02 -29.70 5.50
N LYS A 100 6.38 -29.31 6.59
CA LYS A 100 5.62 -30.23 7.46
C LYS A 100 4.45 -30.91 6.75
N LYS A 101 3.87 -30.31 5.73
CA LYS A 101 2.83 -30.87 4.88
C LYS A 101 3.35 -31.70 3.70
N HIS A 102 4.67 -31.81 3.54
CA HIS A 102 5.31 -32.48 2.41
C HIS A 102 4.97 -31.86 1.04
N GLU A 103 4.71 -30.55 1.01
CA GLU A 103 4.54 -29.83 -0.27
C GLU A 103 5.88 -29.73 -1.00
N TYR A 104 6.97 -29.57 -0.23
CA TYR A 104 8.39 -29.67 -0.64
C TYR A 104 9.25 -30.11 0.55
N ASP A 105 10.48 -30.55 0.30
CA ASP A 105 11.41 -31.04 1.33
C ASP A 105 12.11 -29.90 2.08
N GLU A 106 12.44 -28.84 1.35
CA GLU A 106 13.10 -27.64 1.87
C GLU A 106 12.53 -26.40 1.19
N TYR A 107 12.76 -25.22 1.77
CA TYR A 107 12.39 -23.96 1.16
C TYR A 107 13.53 -22.93 1.22
N ARG A 108 13.42 -21.89 0.38
CA ARG A 108 14.27 -20.70 0.39
C ARG A 108 13.38 -19.47 0.22
N ASP A 109 13.58 -18.47 1.09
CA ASP A 109 12.87 -17.19 1.03
C ASP A 109 13.72 -16.13 0.34
N PHE A 110 13.11 -15.45 -0.60
CA PHE A 110 13.73 -14.42 -1.43
C PHE A 110 13.01 -13.11 -1.31
N ILE A 111 13.77 -12.01 -1.41
CA ILE A 111 13.25 -10.73 -1.84
C ILE A 111 13.79 -10.39 -3.23
N VAL A 112 12.90 -9.93 -4.11
CA VAL A 112 13.23 -9.40 -5.44
C VAL A 112 12.88 -7.93 -5.47
N CYS A 113 13.86 -7.06 -5.66
CA CYS A 113 13.68 -5.61 -5.69
C CYS A 113 14.89 -4.93 -6.34
N SER A 114 14.87 -3.62 -6.53
CA SER A 114 16.07 -2.91 -6.98
C SER A 114 17.18 -2.90 -5.92
N ARG A 115 18.43 -2.81 -6.34
CA ARG A 115 19.59 -2.68 -5.42
C ARG A 115 19.41 -1.51 -4.48
N ASN A 116 18.93 -0.38 -4.99
CA ASN A 116 18.70 0.81 -4.18
C ASN A 116 17.62 0.58 -3.10
N TYR A 117 16.51 -0.09 -3.43
CA TYR A 117 15.50 -0.43 -2.44
C TYR A 117 16.06 -1.35 -1.34
N TYR A 118 16.86 -2.36 -1.72
CA TYR A 118 17.46 -3.28 -0.78
C TYR A 118 18.43 -2.58 0.18
N GLU A 119 19.25 -1.65 -0.33
CA GLU A 119 20.25 -0.93 0.46
C GLU A 119 19.63 -0.08 1.58
N ILE A 120 18.50 0.55 1.31
CA ILE A 120 17.86 1.48 2.24
C ILE A 120 16.79 0.85 3.13
N ASN A 121 16.38 -0.41 2.87
CA ASN A 121 15.27 -1.04 3.57
C ASN A 121 15.74 -2.18 4.47
N GLU A 122 15.72 -1.94 5.79
CA GLU A 122 16.15 -2.94 6.78
C GLU A 122 15.24 -4.17 6.84
N GLU A 123 13.96 -4.06 6.50
CA GLU A 123 13.07 -5.22 6.43
C GLU A 123 13.40 -6.12 5.23
N ALA A 124 13.82 -5.52 4.11
CA ALA A 124 14.28 -6.27 2.94
C ALA A 124 15.53 -7.12 3.23
N LYS A 125 16.43 -6.58 4.06
CA LYS A 125 17.69 -7.27 4.45
C LYS A 125 17.47 -8.48 5.36
N LYS A 126 16.27 -8.68 5.89
CA LYS A 126 15.92 -9.84 6.72
C LYS A 126 15.66 -11.11 5.91
N TYR A 127 15.38 -10.99 4.62
CA TYR A 127 15.22 -12.15 3.74
C TYR A 127 16.56 -12.88 3.58
N THR A 128 16.49 -14.21 3.52
CA THR A 128 17.70 -15.03 3.43
C THR A 128 18.45 -14.82 2.13
N TYR A 129 17.71 -14.63 1.03
CA TYR A 129 18.28 -14.43 -0.30
C TYR A 129 17.72 -13.19 -0.97
N PHE A 130 18.59 -12.55 -1.74
CA PHE A 130 18.26 -11.34 -2.50
C PHE A 130 18.61 -11.53 -3.97
N VAL A 131 17.66 -11.21 -4.84
CA VAL A 131 17.85 -11.09 -6.28
C VAL A 131 17.46 -9.67 -6.69
N SER A 132 18.35 -8.96 -7.36
CA SER A 132 18.05 -7.60 -7.79
C SER A 132 17.34 -7.58 -9.14
N TYR A 133 16.48 -6.59 -9.33
CA TYR A 133 15.90 -6.27 -10.64
C TYR A 133 16.99 -6.07 -11.70
N GLU A 134 18.10 -5.46 -11.31
CA GLU A 134 19.25 -5.24 -12.19
C GLU A 134 19.84 -6.58 -12.69
N GLU A 135 19.99 -7.59 -11.82
CA GLU A 135 20.45 -8.91 -12.22
C GLU A 135 19.47 -9.63 -13.15
N CYS A 136 18.16 -9.48 -12.89
CA CYS A 136 17.13 -10.00 -13.79
C CYS A 136 17.22 -9.34 -15.18
N ALA A 137 17.40 -8.01 -15.23
CA ALA A 137 17.55 -7.29 -16.49
C ALA A 137 18.83 -7.69 -17.24
N GLU A 138 19.94 -7.87 -16.52
CA GLU A 138 21.22 -8.37 -17.07
C GLU A 138 21.06 -9.78 -17.67
N TYR A 139 20.36 -10.67 -16.99
CA TYR A 139 20.05 -12.01 -17.49
C TYR A 139 19.24 -11.94 -18.79
N PHE A 140 18.15 -11.18 -18.83
CA PHE A 140 17.32 -11.06 -20.03
C PHE A 140 18.04 -10.38 -21.19
N ALA A 141 19.01 -9.51 -20.93
CA ALA A 141 19.83 -8.89 -21.97
C ALA A 141 20.74 -9.91 -22.71
N GLY A 142 21.04 -11.02 -22.06
CA GLY A 142 21.75 -12.16 -22.67
C GLY A 142 20.85 -13.30 -23.16
N SER A 143 19.52 -13.14 -23.06
CA SER A 143 18.54 -14.19 -23.42
C SER A 143 17.97 -13.98 -24.82
N ASP A 144 17.81 -15.07 -25.56
CA ASP A 144 17.23 -15.07 -26.91
C ASP A 144 15.70 -15.20 -26.93
N ILE A 145 15.04 -15.09 -25.76
CA ILE A 145 13.58 -15.22 -25.71
C ILE A 145 12.87 -14.00 -26.34
N PRO A 146 11.75 -14.22 -27.04
CA PRO A 146 11.06 -13.12 -27.76
C PRO A 146 10.60 -11.95 -26.89
N PHE A 147 10.42 -12.16 -25.60
CA PHE A 147 9.91 -11.15 -24.65
C PHE A 147 11.02 -10.41 -23.89
N ALA A 148 12.28 -10.77 -24.04
CA ALA A 148 13.40 -10.22 -23.27
C ALA A 148 13.43 -8.68 -23.28
N GLU A 149 13.33 -8.05 -24.45
CA GLU A 149 13.34 -6.59 -24.57
C GLU A 149 12.18 -5.93 -23.82
N THR A 150 11.00 -6.53 -23.88
CA THR A 150 9.80 -6.04 -23.18
C THR A 150 10.01 -6.11 -21.66
N TRP A 151 10.49 -7.24 -21.16
CA TRP A 151 10.74 -7.45 -19.73
C TRP A 151 11.84 -6.56 -19.18
N ILE A 152 12.93 -6.35 -19.95
CA ILE A 152 13.99 -5.39 -19.58
C ILE A 152 13.40 -3.99 -19.40
N GLN A 153 12.56 -3.52 -20.33
CA GLN A 153 11.96 -2.19 -20.22
C GLN A 153 11.00 -2.07 -19.04
N GLN A 154 10.22 -3.12 -18.75
CA GLN A 154 9.34 -3.19 -17.58
C GLN A 154 10.15 -3.13 -16.27
N ILE A 155 11.21 -3.93 -16.15
CA ILE A 155 12.13 -3.93 -15.01
C ILE A 155 12.79 -2.55 -14.84
N GLN A 156 13.25 -1.92 -15.91
CA GLN A 156 13.86 -0.58 -15.86
C GLN A 156 12.88 0.48 -15.36
N GLN A 157 11.60 0.37 -15.72
CA GLN A 157 10.57 1.25 -15.16
C GLN A 157 10.34 0.99 -13.67
N ALA A 158 10.33 -0.28 -13.22
CA ALA A 158 10.25 -0.63 -11.81
C ALA A 158 11.44 -0.08 -11.02
N ILE A 159 12.68 -0.23 -11.52
CA ILE A 159 13.90 0.35 -10.93
C ILE A 159 13.80 1.88 -10.85
N THR A 160 13.32 2.53 -11.91
CA THR A 160 13.15 3.99 -11.92
C THR A 160 12.10 4.44 -10.90
N LYS A 161 11.02 3.68 -10.78
CA LYS A 161 9.96 3.94 -9.80
C LYS A 161 10.46 3.75 -8.37
N SER A 162 11.26 2.71 -8.10
CA SER A 162 11.84 2.46 -6.78
C SER A 162 12.78 3.60 -6.34
N LYS A 163 13.58 4.15 -7.26
CA LYS A 163 14.47 5.30 -6.98
C LYS A 163 13.68 6.56 -6.63
N ARG A 164 12.60 6.84 -7.34
CA ARG A 164 11.74 8.00 -7.04
C ARG A 164 11.12 7.93 -5.66
N HIS A 165 10.90 6.73 -5.12
CA HIS A 165 10.35 6.55 -3.78
C HIS A 165 11.43 6.58 -2.69
N SER A 166 12.67 6.20 -3.02
CA SER A 166 13.82 6.32 -2.12
C SER A 166 14.34 7.76 -2.03
N GLU A 167 14.09 8.57 -3.07
CA GLU A 167 14.26 10.03 -3.01
C GLU A 167 13.14 10.72 -2.21
N THR A 168 12.05 10.04 -1.88
CA THR A 168 11.22 10.40 -0.76
C THR A 168 12.01 9.98 0.49
N GLU A 169 12.99 10.77 0.91
CA GLU A 169 13.45 10.83 2.29
C GLU A 169 12.21 10.60 3.14
N VAL A 170 12.33 9.76 4.17
CA VAL A 170 11.31 9.76 5.23
C VAL A 170 11.12 11.22 5.52
N ASP A 171 9.99 11.79 5.09
CA ASP A 171 9.80 13.22 5.17
C ASP A 171 9.70 13.55 6.65
N GLU A 172 10.88 13.75 7.25
CA GLU A 172 11.04 14.00 8.69
C GLU A 172 10.21 15.21 9.10
N ALA A 173 10.04 16.17 8.18
CA ALA A 173 9.21 17.32 8.42
C ALA A 173 7.72 16.91 8.52
N SER A 174 7.22 16.14 7.55
CA SER A 174 5.83 15.64 7.57
C SER A 174 5.59 14.67 8.73
N ASN A 175 6.55 13.81 9.09
CA ASN A 175 6.45 12.95 10.26
C ASN A 175 6.40 13.77 11.55
N SER A 176 7.26 14.78 11.69
CA SER A 176 7.28 15.68 12.84
C SER A 176 5.96 16.45 12.96
N PHE A 177 5.46 16.99 11.86
CA PHE A 177 4.16 17.65 11.80
C PHE A 177 3.04 16.70 12.25
N TYR A 178 2.98 15.49 11.68
CA TYR A 178 1.94 14.51 11.98
C TYR A 178 1.96 14.03 13.43
N ASN A 179 3.14 13.86 14.04
CA ASN A 179 3.26 13.50 15.44
C ASN A 179 2.70 14.60 16.34
N LYS A 180 3.04 15.87 16.06
CA LYS A 180 2.49 17.02 16.79
C LYS A 180 0.97 17.18 16.58
N TYR A 181 0.48 16.88 15.38
CA TYR A 181 -0.95 16.84 15.10
C TYR A 181 -1.67 15.80 15.96
N LYS A 182 -1.08 14.61 16.14
CA LYS A 182 -1.61 13.56 17.02
C LYS A 182 -1.62 14.00 18.48
N ASP A 183 -0.50 14.53 18.97
CA ASP A 183 -0.39 15.03 20.34
C ASP A 183 -1.48 16.09 20.61
N TYR A 184 -1.68 17.01 19.66
CA TYR A 184 -2.71 18.05 19.75
C TYR A 184 -4.12 17.45 19.79
N GLN A 185 -4.40 16.48 18.94
CA GLN A 185 -5.70 15.78 18.91
C GLN A 185 -5.98 15.06 20.23
N GLU A 186 -5.00 14.32 20.77
CA GLU A 186 -5.17 13.61 22.04
C GLU A 186 -5.48 14.56 23.21
N ILE A 187 -4.88 15.74 23.23
CA ILE A 187 -5.05 16.72 24.29
C ILE A 187 -6.37 17.49 24.15
N HIS A 188 -6.70 17.95 22.95
CA HIS A 188 -7.79 18.91 22.74
C HIS A 188 -9.09 18.28 22.19
N TYR A 189 -8.98 17.10 21.56
CA TYR A 189 -10.12 16.40 20.92
C TYR A 189 -10.08 14.89 21.24
N PRO A 190 -10.01 14.51 22.54
CA PRO A 190 -9.90 13.10 22.94
C PRO A 190 -11.12 12.23 22.55
N GLN A 191 -12.27 12.86 22.22
CA GLN A 191 -13.46 12.18 21.74
C GLN A 191 -13.32 11.69 20.29
N LEU A 192 -12.33 12.17 19.53
CA LEU A 192 -12.03 11.69 18.19
C LEU A 192 -11.08 10.49 18.30
N ASP A 193 -11.53 9.32 17.87
CA ASP A 193 -10.74 8.08 17.93
C ASP A 193 -9.80 8.00 16.72
N LEU A 194 -8.62 8.62 16.83
CA LEU A 194 -7.59 8.59 15.80
C LEU A 194 -6.92 7.21 15.79
N ARG A 195 -7.01 6.51 14.67
CA ARG A 195 -6.27 5.28 14.45
C ARG A 195 -4.79 5.57 14.23
N THR A 196 -3.93 4.67 14.72
CA THR A 196 -2.47 4.79 14.58
C THR A 196 -2.02 4.57 13.13
N ASP A 197 -2.80 3.84 12.33
CA ASP A 197 -2.57 3.60 10.93
C ASP A 197 -3.03 4.80 10.08
N ARG A 198 -2.14 5.29 9.24
CA ARG A 198 -2.48 6.26 8.20
C ARG A 198 -3.12 5.55 7.03
N ALA A 199 -4.18 6.12 6.46
CA ALA A 199 -4.77 5.61 5.24
C ALA A 199 -3.89 5.97 4.02
N GLY A 200 -3.08 5.03 3.58
CA GLY A 200 -2.20 5.19 2.41
C GLY A 200 -1.04 6.16 2.62
N ASN A 201 -0.33 6.48 1.53
CA ASN A 201 0.88 7.32 1.54
C ASN A 201 0.59 8.84 1.54
N GLY A 202 -0.68 9.24 1.66
CA GLY A 202 -1.12 10.62 1.47
C GLY A 202 -1.21 11.47 2.74
N TRP A 203 -0.66 11.04 3.87
CA TRP A 203 -0.81 11.74 5.16
C TRP A 203 -2.26 11.96 5.57
N TRP A 204 -3.11 10.97 5.33
CA TRP A 204 -4.50 11.00 5.72
C TRP A 204 -4.65 10.45 7.15
N ALA A 205 -5.06 11.31 8.07
CA ALA A 205 -5.44 10.88 9.41
C ALA A 205 -6.78 10.15 9.34
N HIS A 206 -6.80 8.90 9.83
CA HIS A 206 -7.98 8.04 9.81
C HIS A 206 -8.58 7.99 11.22
N TYR A 207 -9.85 8.36 11.33
CA TYR A 207 -10.60 8.32 12.57
C TYR A 207 -11.64 7.20 12.54
N ALA A 208 -11.78 6.48 13.66
CA ALA A 208 -12.84 5.50 13.80
C ALA A 208 -14.21 6.19 13.86
N THR A 209 -15.19 5.51 13.31
CA THR A 209 -16.60 5.87 13.49
C THR A 209 -17.32 4.70 14.16
N ARG A 210 -18.56 4.93 14.60
CA ARG A 210 -19.41 3.85 15.14
C ARG A 210 -19.56 2.65 14.20
N TYR A 211 -19.41 2.87 12.89
CA TYR A 211 -19.60 1.84 11.87
C TYR A 211 -18.28 1.43 11.23
N LYS A 212 -17.98 0.13 11.16
CA LYS A 212 -16.76 -0.41 10.58
C LYS A 212 -16.57 -0.09 9.08
N ASN A 213 -17.66 0.21 8.38
CA ASN A 213 -17.69 0.50 6.94
C ASN A 213 -17.99 1.97 6.63
N VAL A 214 -17.85 2.87 7.59
CA VAL A 214 -17.91 4.31 7.37
C VAL A 214 -16.60 4.89 7.86
N TYR A 215 -15.88 5.59 6.98
CA TYR A 215 -14.53 6.05 7.24
C TYR A 215 -14.49 7.57 7.33
N LEU A 216 -13.87 8.09 8.38
CA LEU A 216 -13.63 9.52 8.56
C LEU A 216 -12.15 9.80 8.35
N TYR A 217 -11.83 10.65 7.37
CA TYR A 217 -10.46 11.02 7.02
C TYR A 217 -10.25 12.52 7.10
N HIS A 218 -9.13 12.94 7.70
CA HIS A 218 -8.56 14.25 7.44
C HIS A 218 -7.41 14.09 6.44
N LYS A 219 -7.59 14.57 5.23
CA LYS A 219 -6.60 14.58 4.15
C LYS A 219 -5.77 15.85 4.26
N ILE A 220 -4.84 15.86 5.20
CA ILE A 220 -4.12 17.04 5.66
C ILE A 220 -3.49 17.87 4.52
N PRO A 221 -2.67 17.27 3.60
CA PRO A 221 -2.05 18.03 2.53
C PRO A 221 -3.03 18.49 1.44
N GLN A 222 -4.19 17.86 1.34
CA GLN A 222 -5.22 18.22 0.35
C GLN A 222 -6.22 19.26 0.89
N GLY A 223 -6.30 19.42 2.22
CA GLY A 223 -7.25 20.33 2.87
C GLY A 223 -8.69 19.83 2.83
N TYR A 224 -8.91 18.54 3.10
CA TYR A 224 -10.24 17.95 3.10
C TYR A 224 -10.51 17.12 4.36
N VAL A 225 -11.71 17.23 4.87
CA VAL A 225 -12.30 16.24 5.79
C VAL A 225 -13.41 15.50 5.06
N ASP A 226 -13.25 14.17 4.95
CA ASP A 226 -14.17 13.30 4.21
C ASP A 226 -14.81 12.28 5.14
N LEU A 227 -16.14 12.20 5.14
CA LEU A 227 -16.89 11.06 5.65
C LEU A 227 -17.23 10.16 4.46
N THR A 228 -16.60 8.99 4.39
CA THR A 228 -16.57 8.12 3.21
C THR A 228 -17.40 6.86 3.41
N PHE A 229 -18.22 6.54 2.40
CA PHE A 229 -19.11 5.39 2.34
C PHE A 229 -18.66 4.46 1.20
N PRO A 230 -18.14 3.25 1.50
CA PRO A 230 -17.72 2.31 0.47
C PRO A 230 -18.85 1.91 -0.47
N ASN A 231 -18.51 1.68 -1.74
CA ASN A 231 -19.44 1.26 -2.79
C ASN A 231 -20.62 2.23 -3.06
N ALA A 232 -20.51 3.48 -2.63
CA ALA A 232 -21.56 4.48 -2.77
C ALA A 232 -21.38 5.44 -3.96
N ALA A 233 -20.41 5.20 -4.85
CA ALA A 233 -20.19 6.07 -6.02
C ALA A 233 -21.40 6.15 -6.97
N SER A 234 -22.20 5.08 -7.04
CA SER A 234 -23.44 5.04 -7.85
C SER A 234 -24.68 5.60 -7.12
N LYS A 235 -24.55 6.03 -5.87
CA LYS A 235 -25.65 6.47 -4.99
C LYS A 235 -25.56 7.96 -4.65
N MET A 236 -25.14 8.75 -5.62
CA MET A 236 -24.86 10.17 -5.42
C MET A 236 -26.11 11.00 -5.05
N ASP A 237 -27.31 10.57 -5.46
CA ASP A 237 -28.55 11.25 -5.09
C ASP A 237 -28.80 11.17 -3.57
N GLY A 238 -28.58 9.99 -2.98
CA GLY A 238 -28.67 9.81 -1.52
C GLY A 238 -27.65 10.64 -0.76
N LEU A 239 -26.39 10.62 -1.20
CA LEU A 239 -25.33 11.43 -0.61
C LEU A 239 -25.58 12.94 -0.76
N SER A 240 -26.11 13.38 -1.91
CA SER A 240 -26.46 14.78 -2.15
C SER A 240 -27.61 15.22 -1.25
N ASN A 241 -28.59 14.37 -1.01
CA ASN A 241 -29.69 14.65 -0.04
C ASN A 241 -29.12 14.73 1.38
N MET A 242 -28.22 13.85 1.79
CA MET A 242 -27.55 13.93 3.09
C MET A 242 -26.78 15.25 3.24
N ALA A 243 -25.98 15.62 2.23
CA ALA A 243 -25.25 16.88 2.23
C ALA A 243 -26.18 18.09 2.36
N ARG A 244 -27.31 18.09 1.64
CA ARG A 244 -28.33 19.15 1.71
C ARG A 244 -28.93 19.26 3.12
N THR A 245 -29.36 18.14 3.68
CA THR A 245 -29.94 18.10 5.03
C THR A 245 -28.97 18.61 6.09
N LEU A 246 -27.70 18.20 6.01
CA LEU A 246 -26.65 18.68 6.91
C LEU A 246 -26.43 20.19 6.74
N ASN A 247 -26.34 20.68 5.50
CA ASN A 247 -26.16 22.12 5.27
C ASN A 247 -27.33 22.96 5.78
N GLU A 248 -28.57 22.46 5.70
CA GLU A 248 -29.74 23.09 6.27
C GLU A 248 -29.65 23.17 7.80
N ALA A 249 -29.16 22.10 8.45
CA ALA A 249 -29.05 22.00 9.89
C ALA A 249 -27.90 22.80 10.49
N ILE A 250 -26.70 22.71 9.87
CA ILE A 250 -25.46 23.23 10.47
C ILE A 250 -24.68 24.21 9.56
N GLY A 251 -25.16 24.54 8.38
CA GLY A 251 -24.45 25.40 7.44
C GLY A 251 -24.11 26.78 7.99
N SER A 252 -24.97 27.37 8.83
CA SER A 252 -24.67 28.63 9.54
C SER A 252 -23.53 28.48 10.53
N ALA A 253 -23.45 27.36 11.25
CA ALA A 253 -22.38 27.08 12.19
C ALA A 253 -21.04 26.83 11.44
N LEU A 254 -21.04 26.09 10.34
CA LEU A 254 -19.86 25.92 9.47
C LEU A 254 -19.33 27.28 9.02
N LYS A 255 -20.21 28.18 8.56
CA LYS A 255 -19.82 29.52 8.11
C LYS A 255 -19.23 30.38 9.24
N LEU A 256 -19.74 30.27 10.47
CA LEU A 256 -19.17 30.95 11.63
C LEU A 256 -17.73 30.51 11.94
N HIS A 257 -17.44 29.23 11.66
CA HIS A 257 -16.08 28.68 11.76
C HIS A 257 -15.25 28.88 10.48
N GLY A 258 -15.71 29.70 9.52
CA GLY A 258 -14.97 29.97 8.29
C GLY A 258 -14.88 28.77 7.35
N LEU A 259 -15.79 27.81 7.45
CA LEU A 259 -15.85 26.62 6.61
C LEU A 259 -16.92 26.76 5.52
N ASN A 260 -16.68 26.10 4.39
CA ASN A 260 -17.62 26.02 3.28
C ASN A 260 -18.72 24.98 3.55
N LYS A 261 -19.73 24.95 2.67
CA LYS A 261 -20.79 23.95 2.71
C LYS A 261 -20.28 22.55 2.49
N ILE A 262 -20.97 21.57 3.04
CA ILE A 262 -20.76 20.13 2.78
C ILE A 262 -21.16 19.83 1.35
N ILE A 263 -20.29 19.11 0.63
CA ILE A 263 -20.55 18.60 -0.72
C ILE A 263 -20.51 17.08 -0.74
N ALA A 264 -21.30 16.50 -1.64
CA ALA A 264 -21.26 15.07 -1.94
C ALA A 264 -20.46 14.85 -3.23
N LEU A 265 -19.57 13.85 -3.26
CA LEU A 265 -18.76 13.54 -4.43
C LEU A 265 -18.37 12.05 -4.48
N PRO A 266 -18.16 11.50 -5.68
CA PRO A 266 -17.58 10.16 -5.81
C PRO A 266 -16.08 10.17 -5.51
N THR A 267 -15.59 9.10 -4.88
CA THR A 267 -14.16 8.88 -4.60
C THR A 267 -13.79 7.46 -5.02
N GLY A 268 -13.47 7.25 -6.29
CA GLY A 268 -13.31 5.93 -6.88
C GLY A 268 -14.61 5.12 -6.83
N LYS A 269 -14.63 3.96 -6.17
CA LYS A 269 -15.86 3.14 -5.96
C LYS A 269 -16.72 3.63 -4.79
N ALA A 270 -16.16 4.48 -3.93
CA ALA A 270 -16.85 5.04 -2.76
C ALA A 270 -17.54 6.37 -3.09
N GLY A 271 -18.45 6.81 -2.22
CA GLY A 271 -18.95 8.18 -2.18
C GLY A 271 -18.54 8.84 -0.87
N ALA A 272 -18.41 10.15 -0.86
CA ALA A 272 -18.04 10.90 0.34
C ALA A 272 -18.89 12.17 0.51
N LEU A 273 -19.08 12.54 1.78
CA LEU A 273 -19.42 13.89 2.19
C LEU A 273 -18.11 14.59 2.53
N ARG A 274 -17.88 15.79 1.99
CA ARG A 274 -16.66 16.56 2.16
C ARG A 274 -16.91 17.94 2.72
N ILE A 275 -16.04 18.33 3.68
CA ILE A 275 -15.83 19.71 4.07
C ILE A 275 -14.44 20.12 3.63
N GLU A 276 -14.31 21.20 2.88
CA GLU A 276 -13.01 21.81 2.60
C GLU A 276 -12.53 22.53 3.86
N VAL A 277 -11.28 22.25 4.24
CA VAL A 277 -10.62 22.79 5.43
C VAL A 277 -9.27 23.39 5.03
N PRO A 278 -8.62 24.18 5.90
CA PRO A 278 -7.24 24.60 5.64
C PRO A 278 -6.32 23.43 5.32
N ARG A 279 -5.47 23.65 4.34
CA ARG A 279 -4.46 22.68 3.90
C ARG A 279 -3.11 23.05 4.52
N PHE A 280 -2.31 22.04 4.88
CA PHE A 280 -0.98 22.24 5.43
C PHE A 280 0.10 21.62 4.55
N GLU A 281 1.09 22.43 4.18
CA GLU A 281 2.30 22.00 3.46
C GLU A 281 3.28 21.41 4.49
N MET A 282 3.01 20.16 4.93
CA MET A 282 3.70 19.49 6.04
C MET A 282 5.21 19.36 5.85
N THR A 283 5.70 19.48 4.60
CA THR A 283 7.13 19.46 4.24
C THR A 283 7.84 20.78 4.53
N SER A 284 7.10 21.89 4.60
CA SER A 284 7.67 23.25 4.66
C SER A 284 7.28 24.02 5.91
N ILE A 285 6.25 23.61 6.63
CA ILE A 285 5.84 24.24 7.88
C ILE A 285 5.84 23.24 9.04
N ARG A 286 6.20 23.72 10.22
CA ARG A 286 6.05 22.95 11.45
C ARG A 286 4.62 23.10 11.98
N PHE A 287 4.12 22.10 12.71
CA PHE A 287 2.78 22.15 13.29
C PHE A 287 2.59 23.36 14.24
N ASP A 288 3.63 23.69 15.02
CA ASP A 288 3.63 24.83 15.96
C ASP A 288 3.64 26.19 15.24
N GLU A 289 3.97 26.24 13.97
CA GLU A 289 3.97 27.45 13.11
C GLU A 289 2.64 27.58 12.32
N ALA A 290 1.84 26.53 12.30
CA ALA A 290 0.53 26.55 11.65
C ALA A 290 -0.43 27.46 12.43
N SER A 291 -1.31 28.14 11.71
CA SER A 291 -2.35 28.97 12.32
C SER A 291 -3.22 28.13 13.25
N LYS A 292 -3.35 28.54 14.51
CA LYS A 292 -4.23 27.86 15.47
C LYS A 292 -5.69 27.86 14.99
N ASP A 293 -6.15 28.94 14.41
CA ASP A 293 -7.53 29.02 13.86
C ASP A 293 -7.74 28.02 12.72
N ASP A 294 -6.72 27.79 11.90
CA ASP A 294 -6.79 26.82 10.82
C ASP A 294 -6.82 25.37 11.35
N ILE A 295 -6.03 25.09 12.38
CA ILE A 295 -6.06 23.79 13.08
C ILE A 295 -7.44 23.56 13.68
N GLU A 296 -7.97 24.54 14.41
CA GLU A 296 -9.30 24.47 15.03
C GLU A 296 -10.43 24.24 13.99
N ARG A 297 -10.35 24.87 12.80
CA ARG A 297 -11.29 24.61 11.68
C ARG A 297 -11.27 23.17 11.24
N CYS A 298 -10.09 22.57 11.12
CA CYS A 298 -9.94 21.17 10.72
C CYS A 298 -10.60 20.25 11.76
N PHE A 299 -10.33 20.47 13.04
CA PHE A 299 -10.88 19.63 14.11
C PHE A 299 -12.38 19.86 14.31
N TYR A 300 -12.87 21.08 14.08
CA TYR A 300 -14.31 21.34 14.08
C TYR A 300 -15.02 20.52 12.98
N ALA A 301 -14.47 20.50 11.75
CA ALA A 301 -15.03 19.71 10.66
C ALA A 301 -15.01 18.20 10.97
N LEU A 302 -13.94 17.70 11.60
CA LEU A 302 -13.84 16.31 12.07
C LEU A 302 -14.92 15.97 13.10
N THR A 303 -15.12 16.84 14.09
CA THR A 303 -16.14 16.67 15.13
C THR A 303 -17.54 16.63 14.53
N VAL A 304 -17.85 17.54 13.61
CA VAL A 304 -19.13 17.57 12.88
C VAL A 304 -19.42 16.24 12.20
N PHE A 305 -18.44 15.68 11.48
CA PHE A 305 -18.64 14.41 10.79
C PHE A 305 -18.61 13.20 11.73
N ALA A 306 -17.83 13.23 12.80
CA ALA A 306 -17.84 12.18 13.81
C ALA A 306 -19.22 12.11 14.51
N ASP A 307 -19.77 13.25 14.92
CA ASP A 307 -21.08 13.34 15.54
C ASP A 307 -22.18 12.88 14.59
N TYR A 308 -22.13 13.33 13.33
CA TYR A 308 -23.08 12.90 12.32
C TYR A 308 -23.00 11.39 12.05
N ALA A 309 -21.81 10.82 11.92
CA ALA A 309 -21.64 9.38 11.75
C ALA A 309 -22.23 8.59 12.93
N ASN A 310 -22.13 9.12 14.15
CA ASN A 310 -22.68 8.49 15.35
C ASN A 310 -24.21 8.58 15.43
N MET A 311 -24.83 9.57 14.78
CA MET A 311 -26.30 9.74 14.71
C MET A 311 -26.94 8.92 13.58
N LEU A 312 -26.19 8.40 12.62
CA LEU A 312 -26.76 7.57 11.55
C LEU A 312 -27.43 6.33 12.15
N ALA A 313 -28.68 6.08 11.79
CA ALA A 313 -29.45 4.94 12.27
C ALA A 313 -28.88 3.60 11.79
N SER A 314 -28.32 3.55 10.56
CA SER A 314 -27.54 2.43 10.03
C SER A 314 -26.57 2.91 8.94
N ALA A 315 -25.40 2.27 8.83
CA ALA A 315 -24.49 2.50 7.71
C ALA A 315 -25.08 1.95 6.39
N VAL A 316 -26.15 1.18 6.46
CA VAL A 316 -26.79 0.50 5.32
C VAL A 316 -27.72 1.43 4.55
N ASP A 317 -28.27 2.48 5.17
CA ASP A 317 -29.22 3.37 4.52
C ASP A 317 -28.57 4.24 3.43
N VAL A 318 -27.25 4.41 3.46
CA VAL A 318 -26.49 5.11 2.42
C VAL A 318 -26.06 4.16 1.30
N THR A 319 -26.07 2.85 1.56
CA THR A 319 -25.57 1.82 0.62
C THR A 319 -26.70 0.98 0.00
N LYS A 320 -27.94 1.22 0.38
CA LYS A 320 -29.14 0.77 -0.33
C LYS A 320 -29.61 1.84 -1.31
#